data_cf5a4f45bf2d00a7f5c781a84c3f43ca
#
_entry.id   cf5a4f45bf2d00a7f5c781a84c3f43ca
#
_cell.length_a   1.000
_cell.length_b   1.000
_cell.length_c   1.000
_cell.angle_alpha   90.00
_cell.angle_beta   90.00
_cell.angle_gamma   90.00
#
_symmetry.space_group_name_H-M   'P 1'
#
loop_
_entity.id
_entity.type
_entity.pdbx_description
1 polymer ?
#
loop_
_entity_poly.entity_id
_entity_poly.type
_entity_poly.pdbx_seq_one_letter_code
_entity_poly.pdbx_strand_id
1 'polypeptide(L)'
;MGETILDLLNNVQKDDTSNPNSRVLIIDGLNLYLRTFAVNGMLNDRGVPIGGMMGFMKSLAYAIRETNPTRLMVIYDGAGGSQRRRKIHPNYKGNRKPGKRITRWDAFKNVEEEKQAMKIQFSRLLEYLDTLPINVISIDRIAADDTIAYITNNLLKDEVIIMSADQDFLQLVNNRITVWSPIKKIFYTPEKVLEDYGIPAHNFLMYKVLMGDKSDNLEGVKGLGPKKLPKILPNISSNPLDLDFILDYASKGTEPMHKRIIESVDQLTLNEKMMDLKNPPISGELKSLIRRLISQPINLLSSNDFNTMYIDDQMGNAIDIPDIWLKQHFTRLNSYAKATHG
;
A
#
# COMPACT_ATOMS: atom_id res chain seq x y z
N MET A 1 -33.56 7.23 37.60
CA MET A 1 -33.85 8.21 36.54
C MET A 1 -33.21 7.69 35.29
N GLY A 2 -33.98 7.26 34.30
CA GLY A 2 -33.44 6.71 33.06
C GLY A 2 -32.88 7.85 32.19
N GLU A 3 -31.71 7.63 31.61
CA GLU A 3 -31.16 8.52 30.57
C GLU A 3 -32.20 8.66 29.46
N THR A 4 -32.49 9.89 29.08
CA THR A 4 -33.38 10.18 27.97
C THR A 4 -32.69 9.91 26.64
N ILE A 5 -33.47 9.61 25.59
CA ILE A 5 -32.94 9.47 24.20
C ILE A 5 -32.14 10.73 23.78
N LEU A 6 -32.51 11.90 24.33
CA LEU A 6 -31.76 13.15 24.13
C LEU A 6 -30.38 13.12 24.81
N ASP A 7 -30.26 12.50 25.99
CA ASP A 7 -28.96 12.35 26.66
C ASP A 7 -28.08 11.35 25.92
N LEU A 8 -28.65 10.28 25.36
CA LEU A 8 -27.98 9.33 24.49
C LEU A 8 -27.56 9.97 23.17
N LEU A 9 -28.38 10.84 22.59
CA LEU A 9 -28.03 11.59 21.36
C LEU A 9 -26.98 12.69 21.63
N ASN A 10 -26.97 13.29 22.80
CA ASN A 10 -25.95 14.27 23.22
C ASN A 10 -24.63 13.60 23.63
N ASN A 11 -24.68 12.35 24.08
CA ASN A 11 -23.52 11.51 24.38
C ASN A 11 -22.96 10.78 23.17
N VAL A 12 -23.55 10.91 21.99
CA VAL A 12 -22.83 10.63 20.73
C VAL A 12 -21.65 11.61 20.68
N GLN A 13 -20.49 11.16 21.13
CA GLN A 13 -19.26 11.94 21.09
C GLN A 13 -19.14 12.48 19.67
N LYS A 14 -19.28 13.81 19.53
CA LYS A 14 -18.82 14.46 18.29
C LYS A 14 -17.37 14.09 18.15
N ASP A 15 -17.04 13.33 17.13
CA ASP A 15 -15.65 13.03 16.82
C ASP A 15 -14.86 14.35 16.92
N ASP A 16 -13.83 14.37 17.74
CA ASP A 16 -12.89 15.48 17.74
C ASP A 16 -12.17 15.49 16.40
N THR A 17 -12.63 16.36 15.49
CA THR A 17 -12.06 16.48 14.14
C THR A 17 -10.80 17.34 14.09
N SER A 18 -10.28 17.79 15.23
CA SER A 18 -9.10 18.66 15.32
C SER A 18 -7.81 18.01 14.78
N ASN A 19 -7.70 16.65 14.86
CA ASN A 19 -6.54 15.92 14.35
C ASN A 19 -6.92 14.95 13.22
N PRO A 20 -6.88 15.36 11.95
CA PRO A 20 -7.16 14.48 10.81
C PRO A 20 -6.13 13.34 10.67
N ASN A 21 -4.97 13.44 11.32
CA ASN A 21 -3.90 12.44 11.24
C ASN A 21 -3.93 11.42 12.39
N SER A 22 -4.96 11.41 13.24
CA SER A 22 -5.03 10.49 14.39
C SER A 22 -5.10 9.01 13.98
N ARG A 23 -5.71 8.70 12.83
CA ARG A 23 -5.78 7.35 12.26
C ARG A 23 -5.77 7.42 10.74
N VAL A 24 -4.62 7.19 10.12
CA VAL A 24 -4.43 7.38 8.68
C VAL A 24 -4.43 6.04 7.96
N LEU A 25 -5.32 5.89 6.96
CA LEU A 25 -5.28 4.79 6.00
C LEU A 25 -4.48 5.24 4.77
N ILE A 26 -3.42 4.51 4.44
CA ILE A 26 -2.62 4.71 3.22
C ILE A 26 -2.79 3.50 2.31
N ILE A 27 -3.17 3.75 1.07
CA ILE A 27 -3.40 2.71 0.06
C ILE A 27 -2.32 2.77 -1.01
N ASP A 28 -1.68 1.64 -1.27
CA ASP A 28 -0.88 1.41 -2.47
C ASP A 28 -1.83 1.31 -3.67
N GLY A 29 -2.00 2.44 -4.35
CA GLY A 29 -3.05 2.64 -5.34
C GLY A 29 -2.89 1.77 -6.57
N LEU A 30 -1.67 1.65 -7.11
CA LEU A 30 -1.45 0.85 -8.31
C LEU A 30 -1.58 -0.65 -8.03
N ASN A 31 -1.09 -1.12 -6.89
CA ASN A 31 -1.25 -2.51 -6.46
C ASN A 31 -2.74 -2.89 -6.36
N LEU A 32 -3.55 -2.04 -5.72
CA LEU A 32 -4.99 -2.26 -5.61
C LEU A 32 -5.67 -2.23 -6.97
N TYR A 33 -5.39 -1.22 -7.80
CA TYR A 33 -6.03 -1.04 -9.11
C TYR A 33 -5.77 -2.21 -10.06
N LEU A 34 -4.51 -2.61 -10.23
CA LEU A 34 -4.15 -3.70 -11.13
C LEU A 34 -4.82 -5.02 -10.73
N ARG A 35 -4.99 -5.24 -9.44
CA ARG A 35 -5.65 -6.44 -8.92
C ARG A 35 -7.15 -6.42 -9.18
N THR A 36 -7.83 -5.32 -8.90
CA THR A 36 -9.27 -5.20 -9.15
C THR A 36 -9.57 -5.29 -10.63
N PHE A 37 -8.74 -4.68 -11.47
CA PHE A 37 -8.84 -4.80 -12.92
C PHE A 37 -8.71 -6.26 -13.40
N ALA A 38 -7.76 -7.01 -12.83
CA ALA A 38 -7.51 -8.40 -13.24
C ALA A 38 -8.65 -9.37 -12.93
N VAL A 39 -9.45 -9.11 -11.89
CA VAL A 39 -10.45 -10.08 -11.39
C VAL A 39 -11.91 -9.65 -11.55
N ASN A 40 -12.19 -8.36 -11.74
CA ASN A 40 -13.55 -7.84 -11.77
C ASN A 40 -14.02 -7.60 -13.21
N GLY A 41 -15.03 -8.35 -13.63
CA GLY A 41 -15.60 -8.30 -14.98
C GLY A 41 -16.82 -7.39 -15.14
N MET A 42 -17.05 -6.48 -14.20
CA MET A 42 -18.22 -5.60 -14.23
C MET A 42 -18.25 -4.75 -15.50
N LEU A 43 -19.42 -4.64 -16.10
CA LEU A 43 -19.73 -3.77 -17.23
C LEU A 43 -20.69 -2.68 -16.77
N ASN A 44 -20.66 -1.53 -17.44
CA ASN A 44 -21.70 -0.52 -17.32
C ASN A 44 -22.93 -0.87 -18.19
N ASP A 45 -23.96 -0.04 -18.17
CA ASP A 45 -25.20 -0.28 -18.94
C ASP A 45 -24.99 -0.25 -20.47
N ARG A 46 -23.86 0.27 -20.96
CA ARG A 46 -23.44 0.22 -22.37
C ARG A 46 -22.60 -1.01 -22.72
N GLY A 47 -22.36 -1.89 -21.78
CA GLY A 47 -21.48 -3.05 -21.97
C GLY A 47 -19.97 -2.70 -21.94
N VAL A 48 -19.59 -1.51 -21.47
CA VAL A 48 -18.18 -1.10 -21.36
C VAL A 48 -17.60 -1.65 -20.06
N PRO A 49 -16.41 -2.27 -20.10
CA PRO A 49 -15.73 -2.75 -18.89
C PRO A 49 -15.41 -1.63 -17.93
N ILE A 50 -15.87 -1.76 -16.67
CA ILE A 50 -15.64 -0.81 -15.56
C ILE A 50 -15.08 -1.50 -14.32
N GLY A 51 -14.79 -2.79 -14.40
CA GLY A 51 -14.47 -3.63 -13.24
C GLY A 51 -13.25 -3.18 -12.45
N GLY A 52 -12.21 -2.68 -13.12
CA GLY A 52 -11.01 -2.16 -12.44
C GLY A 52 -11.32 -0.97 -11.54
N MET A 53 -12.01 0.01 -12.10
CA MET A 53 -12.41 1.23 -11.41
C MET A 53 -13.42 0.93 -10.29
N MET A 54 -14.51 0.23 -10.60
CA MET A 54 -15.55 -0.08 -9.60
C MET A 54 -15.06 -1.06 -8.52
N GLY A 55 -14.19 -1.99 -8.89
CA GLY A 55 -13.54 -2.86 -7.91
C GLY A 55 -12.65 -2.09 -6.94
N PHE A 56 -11.93 -1.09 -7.45
CA PHE A 56 -11.15 -0.16 -6.60
C PHE A 56 -12.06 0.60 -5.64
N MET A 57 -13.11 1.24 -6.14
CA MET A 57 -14.06 2.03 -5.36
C MET A 57 -14.72 1.20 -4.24
N LYS A 58 -15.17 -0.02 -4.57
CA LYS A 58 -15.75 -0.95 -3.58
C LYS A 58 -14.72 -1.40 -2.54
N SER A 59 -13.48 -1.64 -2.97
CA SER A 59 -12.40 -2.00 -2.05
C SER A 59 -12.02 -0.83 -1.13
N LEU A 60 -12.06 0.39 -1.65
CA LEU A 60 -11.87 1.62 -0.88
C LEU A 60 -12.93 1.76 0.21
N ALA A 61 -14.21 1.63 -0.15
CA ALA A 61 -15.32 1.68 0.81
C ALA A 61 -15.23 0.58 1.87
N TYR A 62 -14.87 -0.63 1.45
CA TYR A 62 -14.63 -1.74 2.38
C TYR A 62 -13.49 -1.41 3.36
N ALA A 63 -12.37 -0.86 2.85
CA ALA A 63 -11.23 -0.47 3.67
C ALA A 63 -11.61 0.60 4.70
N ILE A 64 -12.38 1.62 4.30
CA ILE A 64 -12.87 2.68 5.20
C ILE A 64 -13.70 2.07 6.33
N ARG A 65 -14.60 1.15 6.00
CA ARG A 65 -15.44 0.48 7.01
C ARG A 65 -14.62 -0.34 8.00
N GLU A 66 -13.67 -1.13 7.52
CA GLU A 66 -12.83 -2.00 8.36
C GLU A 66 -11.84 -1.23 9.24
N THR A 67 -11.37 -0.08 8.77
CA THR A 67 -10.31 0.66 9.45
C THR A 67 -10.78 1.93 10.14
N ASN A 68 -11.98 2.43 9.81
CA ASN A 68 -12.57 3.66 10.36
C ASN A 68 -11.58 4.84 10.43
N PRO A 69 -10.94 5.25 9.31
CA PRO A 69 -9.86 6.22 9.33
C PRO A 69 -10.36 7.65 9.49
N THR A 70 -9.49 8.53 9.98
CA THR A 70 -9.70 9.98 10.03
C THR A 70 -9.15 10.68 8.80
N ARG A 71 -8.20 10.06 8.11
CA ARG A 71 -7.64 10.50 6.83
C ARG A 71 -7.35 9.31 5.94
N LEU A 72 -7.55 9.49 4.64
CA LEU A 72 -7.24 8.49 3.64
C LEU A 72 -6.32 9.07 2.56
N MET A 73 -5.23 8.36 2.27
CA MET A 73 -4.30 8.69 1.21
C MET A 73 -4.20 7.54 0.22
N VAL A 74 -4.31 7.83 -1.07
CA VAL A 74 -4.02 6.87 -2.15
C VAL A 74 -2.73 7.30 -2.81
N ILE A 75 -1.72 6.44 -2.81
CA ILE A 75 -0.39 6.77 -3.32
C ILE A 75 -0.10 5.91 -4.54
N TYR A 76 0.30 6.59 -5.62
CA TYR A 76 0.67 5.97 -6.89
C TYR A 76 2.15 6.15 -7.19
N ASP A 77 2.72 5.21 -7.95
CA ASP A 77 4.03 5.41 -8.55
C ASP A 77 4.03 6.64 -9.47
N GLY A 78 5.01 7.49 -9.30
CA GLY A 78 5.22 8.58 -10.25
C GLY A 78 5.95 8.12 -11.51
N ALA A 79 5.95 8.96 -12.54
CA ALA A 79 6.69 8.69 -13.76
C ALA A 79 8.17 8.45 -13.44
N GLY A 80 8.70 7.29 -13.85
CA GLY A 80 10.07 6.92 -13.57
C GLY A 80 10.37 6.44 -12.13
N GLY A 81 9.37 6.14 -11.30
CA GLY A 81 9.54 5.70 -9.91
C GLY A 81 10.52 4.52 -9.75
N SER A 82 10.51 3.56 -10.66
CA SER A 82 11.44 2.41 -10.63
C SER A 82 12.81 2.66 -11.27
N GLN A 83 13.06 3.82 -11.87
CA GLN A 83 14.32 4.09 -12.61
C GLN A 83 15.55 3.99 -11.73
N ARG A 84 15.47 4.45 -10.49
CA ARG A 84 16.60 4.36 -9.54
C ARG A 84 16.97 2.90 -9.30
N ARG A 85 16.00 2.04 -8.97
CA ARG A 85 16.25 0.61 -8.75
C ARG A 85 16.81 -0.07 -9.99
N ARG A 86 16.35 0.29 -11.18
CA ARG A 86 16.91 -0.22 -12.47
C ARG A 86 18.32 0.27 -12.75
N LYS A 87 18.69 1.48 -12.31
CA LYS A 87 20.09 1.96 -12.42
C LYS A 87 21.03 1.16 -11.53
N ILE A 88 20.58 0.75 -10.35
CA ILE A 88 21.36 -0.06 -9.40
C ILE A 88 21.43 -1.53 -9.87
N HIS A 89 20.28 -2.08 -10.27
CA HIS A 89 20.12 -3.45 -10.74
C HIS A 89 19.39 -3.46 -12.09
N PRO A 90 20.09 -3.52 -13.23
CA PRO A 90 19.47 -3.44 -14.56
C PRO A 90 18.40 -4.50 -14.82
N ASN A 91 18.55 -5.67 -14.21
CA ASN A 91 17.58 -6.78 -14.30
C ASN A 91 16.43 -6.69 -13.28
N TYR A 92 16.30 -5.60 -12.54
CA TYR A 92 15.20 -5.38 -11.59
C TYR A 92 13.85 -5.55 -12.27
N LYS A 93 13.03 -6.48 -11.75
CA LYS A 93 11.73 -6.87 -12.35
C LYS A 93 11.84 -7.40 -13.79
N GLY A 94 13.03 -7.80 -14.23
CA GLY A 94 13.28 -8.27 -15.61
C GLY A 94 12.62 -9.61 -15.94
N ASN A 95 12.30 -10.42 -14.94
CA ASN A 95 11.55 -11.65 -15.05
C ASN A 95 10.02 -11.44 -15.18
N ARG A 96 9.52 -10.22 -14.92
CA ARG A 96 8.12 -9.84 -15.19
C ARG A 96 7.95 -9.72 -16.69
N LYS A 97 7.58 -10.83 -17.35
CA LYS A 97 7.26 -10.81 -18.77
C LYS A 97 6.07 -9.89 -18.99
N PRO A 98 6.14 -8.90 -19.92
CA PRO A 98 4.94 -8.19 -20.34
C PRO A 98 3.92 -9.25 -20.74
N GLY A 99 2.72 -9.16 -20.19
CA GLY A 99 1.70 -10.18 -20.36
C GLY A 99 1.46 -10.45 -21.84
N LYS A 100 1.84 -11.63 -22.30
CA LYS A 100 1.48 -12.15 -23.63
C LYS A 100 0.06 -12.69 -23.64
N ARG A 101 -0.59 -12.74 -22.47
CA ARG A 101 -1.95 -13.25 -22.29
C ARG A 101 -2.84 -12.15 -21.77
N ILE A 102 -4.05 -12.10 -22.29
CA ILE A 102 -5.14 -11.27 -21.76
C ILE A 102 -5.48 -11.81 -20.37
N THR A 103 -5.62 -10.92 -19.40
CA THR A 103 -6.07 -11.27 -18.05
C THR A 103 -7.56 -11.62 -18.06
N ARG A 104 -8.33 -10.90 -18.87
CA ARG A 104 -9.77 -11.03 -19.05
C ARG A 104 -10.09 -11.34 -20.50
N TRP A 105 -9.79 -12.58 -20.93
CA TRP A 105 -10.07 -13.08 -22.28
C TRP A 105 -11.57 -13.07 -22.63
N ASP A 106 -12.43 -13.09 -21.63
CA ASP A 106 -13.88 -12.97 -21.74
C ASP A 106 -14.37 -11.55 -22.07
N ALA A 107 -13.58 -10.54 -21.74
CA ALA A 107 -13.93 -9.13 -21.90
C ALA A 107 -13.17 -8.43 -23.03
N PHE A 108 -11.98 -8.93 -23.43
CA PHE A 108 -11.10 -8.27 -24.40
C PHE A 108 -10.64 -9.23 -25.49
N LYS A 109 -10.58 -8.74 -26.72
CA LYS A 109 -10.18 -9.54 -27.90
C LYS A 109 -8.67 -9.74 -27.99
N ASN A 110 -7.89 -8.80 -27.47
CA ASN A 110 -6.44 -8.82 -27.51
C ASN A 110 -5.81 -7.99 -26.37
N VAL A 111 -4.49 -8.17 -26.18
CA VAL A 111 -3.73 -7.51 -25.11
C VAL A 111 -3.73 -5.97 -25.25
N GLU A 112 -3.81 -5.45 -26.47
CA GLU A 112 -3.79 -4.00 -26.68
C GLU A 112 -5.13 -3.36 -26.27
N GLU A 113 -6.24 -4.01 -26.60
CA GLU A 113 -7.56 -3.59 -26.14
C GLU A 113 -7.67 -3.63 -24.63
N GLU A 114 -7.15 -4.69 -23.97
CA GLU A 114 -7.09 -4.78 -22.50
C GLU A 114 -6.27 -3.63 -21.89
N LYS A 115 -5.09 -3.33 -22.44
CA LYS A 115 -4.26 -2.23 -21.98
C LYS A 115 -4.93 -0.86 -22.15
N GLN A 116 -5.60 -0.66 -23.27
CA GLN A 116 -6.35 0.57 -23.53
C GLN A 116 -7.48 0.74 -22.52
N ALA A 117 -8.27 -0.30 -22.29
CA ALA A 117 -9.36 -0.28 -21.31
C ALA A 117 -8.83 -0.04 -19.89
N MET A 118 -7.69 -0.65 -19.55
CA MET A 118 -7.02 -0.42 -18.26
C MET A 118 -6.63 1.05 -18.07
N LYS A 119 -6.06 1.68 -19.11
CA LYS A 119 -5.69 3.11 -19.03
C LYS A 119 -6.90 4.02 -18.91
N ILE A 120 -7.95 3.77 -19.70
CA ILE A 120 -9.19 4.56 -19.67
C ILE A 120 -9.85 4.46 -18.29
N GLN A 121 -10.01 3.25 -17.75
CA GLN A 121 -10.59 3.07 -16.42
C GLN A 121 -9.73 3.71 -15.32
N PHE A 122 -8.40 3.64 -15.44
CA PHE A 122 -7.50 4.27 -14.48
C PHE A 122 -7.63 5.80 -14.50
N SER A 123 -7.63 6.41 -15.69
CA SER A 123 -7.83 7.86 -15.81
C SER A 123 -9.16 8.29 -15.21
N ARG A 124 -10.24 7.56 -15.54
CA ARG A 124 -11.57 7.88 -15.00
C ARG A 124 -11.67 7.65 -13.49
N LEU A 125 -10.97 6.62 -12.97
CA LEU A 125 -10.87 6.41 -11.52
C LEU A 125 -10.28 7.63 -10.82
N LEU A 126 -9.21 8.23 -11.36
CA LEU A 126 -8.61 9.43 -10.75
C LEU A 126 -9.59 10.59 -10.66
N GLU A 127 -10.42 10.78 -11.69
CA GLU A 127 -11.47 11.81 -11.68
C GLU A 127 -12.52 11.54 -10.59
N TYR A 128 -12.95 10.29 -10.40
CA TYR A 128 -13.82 9.93 -9.28
C TYR A 128 -13.17 10.16 -7.92
N LEU A 129 -11.90 9.79 -7.78
CA LEU A 129 -11.17 9.98 -6.51
C LEU A 129 -11.03 11.46 -6.15
N ASP A 130 -10.96 12.35 -7.15
CA ASP A 130 -10.87 13.80 -6.93
C ASP A 130 -12.16 14.39 -6.33
N THR A 131 -13.29 13.72 -6.49
CA THR A 131 -14.57 14.13 -5.87
C THR A 131 -14.72 13.69 -4.41
N LEU A 132 -13.78 12.88 -3.90
CA LEU A 132 -13.85 12.28 -2.58
C LEU A 132 -12.96 13.02 -1.57
N PRO A 133 -13.29 12.97 -0.27
CA PRO A 133 -12.51 13.61 0.79
C PRO A 133 -11.25 12.81 1.14
N ILE A 134 -10.34 12.69 0.18
CA ILE A 134 -9.11 11.90 0.26
C ILE A 134 -7.93 12.66 -0.37
N ASN A 135 -6.72 12.23 -0.07
CA ASN A 135 -5.53 12.70 -0.78
C ASN A 135 -5.11 11.67 -1.84
N VAL A 136 -4.92 12.10 -3.07
CA VAL A 136 -4.30 11.30 -4.12
C VAL A 136 -2.91 11.87 -4.39
N ILE A 137 -1.87 11.05 -4.25
CA ILE A 137 -0.47 11.49 -4.34
C ILE A 137 0.26 10.62 -5.35
N SER A 138 0.89 11.27 -6.33
CA SER A 138 1.85 10.66 -7.25
C SER A 138 2.99 11.64 -7.47
N ILE A 139 4.23 11.18 -7.33
CA ILE A 139 5.41 12.05 -7.41
C ILE A 139 6.40 11.42 -8.39
N ASP A 140 6.77 12.16 -9.42
CA ASP A 140 7.73 11.69 -10.42
C ASP A 140 9.09 11.34 -9.81
N ARG A 141 9.72 10.33 -10.37
CA ARG A 141 11.04 9.82 -9.99
C ARG A 141 11.11 9.11 -8.64
N ILE A 142 9.96 8.89 -7.97
CA ILE A 142 9.88 8.15 -6.72
C ILE A 142 8.81 7.05 -6.82
N ALA A 143 9.09 5.90 -6.26
CA ALA A 143 8.13 4.80 -6.19
C ALA A 143 7.11 5.01 -5.06
N ALA A 144 5.93 4.42 -5.21
CA ALA A 144 4.87 4.53 -4.21
C ALA A 144 5.32 3.96 -2.85
N ASP A 145 6.02 2.83 -2.84
CA ASP A 145 6.54 2.19 -1.63
C ASP A 145 7.50 3.10 -0.85
N ASP A 146 8.44 3.78 -1.54
CA ASP A 146 9.36 4.75 -0.93
C ASP A 146 8.60 5.97 -0.35
N THR A 147 7.57 6.45 -1.09
CA THR A 147 6.72 7.56 -0.66
C THR A 147 5.90 7.18 0.58
N ILE A 148 5.22 6.02 0.56
CA ILE A 148 4.44 5.48 1.67
C ILE A 148 5.34 5.35 2.91
N ALA A 149 6.51 4.74 2.76
CA ALA A 149 7.45 4.54 3.85
C ALA A 149 7.92 5.86 4.46
N TYR A 150 8.25 6.85 3.64
CA TYR A 150 8.66 8.16 4.12
C TYR A 150 7.56 8.90 4.88
N ILE A 151 6.33 8.91 4.35
CA ILE A 151 5.17 9.50 5.01
C ILE A 151 4.94 8.85 6.37
N THR A 152 4.89 7.53 6.38
CA THR A 152 4.57 6.72 7.55
C THR A 152 5.61 6.86 8.65
N ASN A 153 6.91 6.82 8.30
CA ASN A 153 7.98 6.86 9.29
C ASN A 153 8.30 8.27 9.79
N ASN A 154 8.14 9.30 8.93
CA ASN A 154 8.71 10.62 9.22
C ASN A 154 7.66 11.72 9.41
N LEU A 155 6.47 11.59 8.83
CA LEU A 155 5.50 12.70 8.80
C LEU A 155 4.28 12.45 9.68
N LEU A 156 3.84 11.20 9.80
CA LEU A 156 2.74 10.81 10.68
C LEU A 156 3.26 10.36 12.03
N LYS A 157 2.54 10.69 13.10
CA LYS A 157 2.94 10.38 14.48
C LYS A 157 2.01 9.38 15.15
N ASP A 158 0.74 9.39 14.75
CA ASP A 158 -0.31 8.55 15.31
C ASP A 158 -0.48 7.25 14.51
N GLU A 159 -1.62 6.61 14.62
CA GLU A 159 -1.89 5.31 14.02
C GLU A 159 -1.88 5.37 12.48
N VAL A 160 -1.18 4.45 11.86
CA VAL A 160 -1.14 4.30 10.40
C VAL A 160 -1.47 2.86 10.02
N ILE A 161 -2.38 2.74 9.06
CA ILE A 161 -2.72 1.47 8.43
C ILE A 161 -2.30 1.54 6.96
N ILE A 162 -1.38 0.67 6.54
CA ILE A 162 -0.97 0.55 5.15
C ILE A 162 -1.76 -0.58 4.50
N MET A 163 -2.59 -0.27 3.51
CA MET A 163 -3.30 -1.27 2.73
C MET A 163 -2.48 -1.66 1.51
N SER A 164 -1.84 -2.81 1.55
CA SER A 164 -1.11 -3.38 0.42
C SER A 164 -1.05 -4.91 0.51
N ALA A 165 -0.86 -5.55 -0.64
CA ALA A 165 -0.52 -6.98 -0.71
C ALA A 165 0.99 -7.22 -0.68
N ASP A 166 1.79 -6.16 -0.79
CA ASP A 166 3.24 -6.23 -0.79
C ASP A 166 3.78 -6.50 0.62
N GLN A 167 4.54 -7.59 0.74
CA GLN A 167 5.14 -7.99 2.01
C GLN A 167 6.30 -7.08 2.44
N ASP A 168 6.86 -6.28 1.53
CA ASP A 168 7.96 -5.39 1.86
C ASP A 168 7.56 -4.36 2.91
N PHE A 169 6.28 -4.00 2.99
CA PHE A 169 5.77 -3.13 4.04
C PHE A 169 5.78 -3.75 5.44
N LEU A 170 5.89 -5.08 5.58
CA LEU A 170 5.93 -5.74 6.90
C LEU A 170 7.14 -5.32 7.73
N GLN A 171 8.22 -4.83 7.12
CA GLN A 171 9.36 -4.26 7.83
C GLN A 171 9.05 -2.94 8.55
N LEU A 172 7.94 -2.27 8.21
CA LEU A 172 7.50 -1.01 8.84
C LEU A 172 6.57 -1.24 10.02
N VAL A 173 6.06 -2.47 10.19
CA VAL A 173 5.10 -2.81 11.24
C VAL A 173 5.70 -2.59 12.63
N ASN A 174 4.96 -1.90 13.48
CA ASN A 174 5.27 -1.67 14.89
C ASN A 174 3.98 -1.35 15.66
N ASN A 175 4.07 -0.89 16.90
CA ASN A 175 2.91 -0.58 17.75
C ASN A 175 1.98 0.52 17.17
N ARG A 176 2.46 1.30 16.21
CA ARG A 176 1.75 2.42 15.57
C ARG A 176 1.36 2.11 14.12
N ILE A 177 2.13 1.28 13.44
CA ILE A 177 2.00 0.98 12.02
C ILE A 177 1.55 -0.45 11.85
N THR A 178 0.42 -0.63 11.17
CA THR A 178 -0.15 -1.94 10.83
C THR A 178 -0.25 -2.06 9.32
N VAL A 179 -0.01 -3.24 8.77
CA VAL A 179 -0.25 -3.53 7.35
C VAL A 179 -1.51 -4.38 7.22
N TRP A 180 -2.46 -3.88 6.44
CA TRP A 180 -3.65 -4.65 6.12
C TRP A 180 -3.57 -5.26 4.73
N SER A 181 -3.63 -6.58 4.67
CA SER A 181 -3.65 -7.32 3.42
C SER A 181 -5.08 -7.49 2.92
N PRO A 182 -5.47 -6.81 1.81
CA PRO A 182 -6.82 -6.92 1.28
C PRO A 182 -7.12 -8.31 0.66
N ILE A 183 -6.08 -9.09 0.37
CA ILE A 183 -6.23 -10.45 -0.15
C ILE A 183 -6.58 -11.43 0.96
N LYS A 184 -5.74 -11.43 2.00
CA LYS A 184 -5.88 -12.36 3.12
C LYS A 184 -6.94 -11.89 4.12
N LYS A 185 -7.33 -10.61 4.05
CA LYS A 185 -8.19 -9.92 5.04
C LYS A 185 -7.62 -10.01 6.45
N ILE A 186 -6.33 -9.81 6.57
CA ILE A 186 -5.56 -9.91 7.81
C ILE A 186 -4.86 -8.59 8.08
N PHE A 187 -4.89 -8.15 9.34
CA PHE A 187 -4.07 -7.08 9.86
C PHE A 187 -2.76 -7.68 10.39
N TYR A 188 -1.65 -7.25 9.81
CA TYR A 188 -0.32 -7.60 10.27
C TYR A 188 0.12 -6.60 11.35
N THR A 189 -0.09 -7.00 12.61
CA THR A 189 0.53 -6.38 13.79
C THR A 189 1.91 -7.01 14.04
N PRO A 190 2.74 -6.49 14.97
CA PRO A 190 4.00 -7.11 15.33
C PRO A 190 3.86 -8.60 15.72
N GLU A 191 2.79 -8.93 16.47
CA GLU A 191 2.48 -10.29 16.90
C GLU A 191 2.14 -11.19 15.71
N LYS A 192 1.34 -10.66 14.77
CA LYS A 192 0.93 -11.42 13.58
C LYS A 192 2.07 -11.68 12.60
N VAL A 193 2.99 -10.72 12.47
CA VAL A 193 4.22 -10.92 11.69
C VAL A 193 5.07 -12.03 12.33
N LEU A 194 5.25 -11.98 13.65
CA LEU A 194 6.01 -13.02 14.37
C LEU A 194 5.34 -14.38 14.26
N GLU A 195 4.01 -14.47 14.39
CA GLU A 195 3.25 -15.72 14.26
C GLU A 195 3.43 -16.35 12.87
N ASP A 196 3.24 -15.56 11.81
CA ASP A 196 3.23 -16.07 10.43
C ASP A 196 4.64 -16.41 9.90
N TYR A 197 5.65 -15.66 10.32
CA TYR A 197 7.01 -15.75 9.75
C TYR A 197 8.05 -16.29 10.75
N GLY A 198 7.76 -16.34 12.03
CA GLY A 198 8.74 -16.68 13.08
C GLY A 198 9.83 -15.62 13.26
N ILE A 199 9.64 -14.44 12.64
CA ILE A 199 10.59 -13.33 12.59
C ILE A 199 9.86 -12.05 13.02
N PRO A 200 10.37 -11.30 14.01
CA PRO A 200 9.76 -10.04 14.40
C PRO A 200 9.86 -9.00 13.27
N ALA A 201 8.88 -8.10 13.20
CA ALA A 201 8.78 -7.11 12.13
C ALA A 201 10.05 -6.24 11.98
N HIS A 202 10.75 -5.93 13.08
CA HIS A 202 11.98 -5.14 13.04
C HIS A 202 13.13 -5.84 12.29
N ASN A 203 13.10 -7.18 12.17
CA ASN A 203 14.07 -7.99 11.42
C ASN A 203 13.54 -8.41 10.04
N PHE A 204 12.33 -7.98 9.66
CA PHE A 204 11.72 -8.42 8.41
C PHE A 204 12.51 -7.98 7.17
N LEU A 205 13.18 -6.82 7.22
CA LEU A 205 14.11 -6.40 6.17
C LEU A 205 15.24 -7.42 6.01
N MET A 206 15.92 -7.81 7.09
CA MET A 206 17.03 -8.78 7.04
C MET A 206 16.54 -10.16 6.59
N TYR A 207 15.34 -10.55 6.99
CA TYR A 207 14.69 -11.74 6.45
C TYR A 207 14.54 -11.67 4.92
N LYS A 208 14.02 -10.58 4.38
CA LYS A 208 13.87 -10.38 2.93
C LYS A 208 15.22 -10.32 2.21
N VAL A 209 16.21 -9.64 2.79
CA VAL A 209 17.57 -9.56 2.25
C VAL A 209 18.17 -10.94 2.08
N LEU A 210 18.06 -11.80 3.10
CA LEU A 210 18.61 -13.16 3.08
C LEU A 210 17.82 -14.11 2.17
N MET A 211 16.49 -14.00 2.13
CA MET A 211 15.64 -14.84 1.29
C MET A 211 15.62 -14.42 -0.18
N GLY A 212 15.93 -13.15 -0.47
CA GLY A 212 15.73 -12.54 -1.77
C GLY A 212 14.27 -12.30 -2.10
N ASP A 213 14.02 -11.76 -3.28
CA ASP A 213 12.69 -11.59 -3.85
C ASP A 213 12.67 -11.99 -5.34
N LYS A 214 12.04 -13.12 -5.61
CA LYS A 214 11.92 -13.63 -6.99
C LYS A 214 11.08 -12.72 -7.87
N SER A 215 10.10 -12.01 -7.30
CA SER A 215 9.22 -11.12 -8.08
C SER A 215 9.97 -9.89 -8.59
N ASP A 216 11.00 -9.48 -7.89
CA ASP A 216 11.87 -8.35 -8.21
C ASP A 216 13.21 -8.77 -8.83
N ASN A 217 13.37 -10.08 -9.05
CA ASN A 217 14.59 -10.66 -9.60
C ASN A 217 15.82 -10.43 -8.71
N LEU A 218 15.63 -10.53 -7.40
CA LEU A 218 16.67 -10.41 -6.39
C LEU A 218 16.90 -11.79 -5.76
N GLU A 219 18.13 -12.31 -5.91
CA GLU A 219 18.48 -13.61 -5.36
C GLU A 219 18.81 -13.52 -3.87
N GLY A 220 18.41 -14.55 -3.11
CA GLY A 220 18.83 -14.73 -1.72
C GLY A 220 19.98 -15.70 -1.59
N VAL A 221 20.35 -16.01 -0.34
CA VAL A 221 21.40 -17.01 -0.05
C VAL A 221 20.95 -18.39 -0.51
N LYS A 222 21.70 -18.99 -1.41
CA LYS A 222 21.36 -20.28 -2.03
C LYS A 222 21.24 -21.41 -0.97
N GLY A 223 20.06 -22.01 -0.92
CA GLY A 223 19.76 -23.13 -0.01
C GLY A 223 19.39 -22.72 1.41
N LEU A 224 19.35 -21.40 1.70
CA LEU A 224 18.74 -20.84 2.90
C LEU A 224 17.24 -20.70 2.66
N GLY A 225 16.44 -21.15 3.60
CA GLY A 225 14.99 -21.04 3.55
C GLY A 225 14.42 -20.67 4.91
N PRO A 226 13.14 -20.25 4.98
CA PRO A 226 12.53 -19.77 6.22
C PRO A 226 12.73 -20.72 7.43
N LYS A 227 12.63 -22.04 7.20
CA LYS A 227 12.81 -23.04 8.27
C LYS A 227 14.25 -23.22 8.74
N LYS A 228 15.22 -22.89 7.89
CA LYS A 228 16.65 -22.99 8.25
C LYS A 228 17.17 -21.71 8.91
N LEU A 229 16.60 -20.57 8.54
CA LEU A 229 17.11 -19.29 8.96
C LEU A 229 17.24 -19.13 10.49
N PRO A 230 16.24 -19.46 11.32
CA PRO A 230 16.38 -19.34 12.79
C PRO A 230 17.41 -20.32 13.39
N LYS A 231 17.74 -21.40 12.68
CA LYS A 231 18.78 -22.34 13.11
C LYS A 231 20.19 -21.80 12.84
N ILE A 232 20.36 -21.12 11.72
CA ILE A 232 21.64 -20.55 11.27
C ILE A 232 21.93 -19.21 11.95
N LEU A 233 20.88 -18.40 12.18
CA LEU A 233 20.91 -17.09 12.80
C LEU A 233 19.88 -17.03 13.94
N PRO A 234 20.13 -17.64 15.11
CA PRO A 234 19.15 -17.73 16.19
C PRO A 234 18.65 -16.35 16.66
N ASN A 235 19.54 -15.34 16.66
CA ASN A 235 19.21 -13.98 17.11
C ASN A 235 18.19 -13.27 16.20
N ILE A 236 17.93 -13.76 14.97
CA ILE A 236 16.98 -13.13 14.05
C ILE A 236 15.53 -13.17 14.58
N SER A 237 15.23 -14.11 15.44
CA SER A 237 13.91 -14.26 16.05
C SER A 237 13.69 -13.39 17.28
N SER A 238 14.70 -12.67 17.77
CA SER A 238 14.61 -11.91 19.03
C SER A 238 15.19 -10.49 18.95
N ASN A 239 16.45 -10.36 18.61
CA ASN A 239 17.16 -9.08 18.67
C ASN A 239 17.12 -8.35 17.33
N PRO A 240 17.08 -7.00 17.30
CA PRO A 240 17.29 -6.25 16.07
C PRO A 240 18.65 -6.56 15.46
N LEU A 241 18.65 -6.89 14.18
CA LEU A 241 19.86 -7.22 13.42
C LEU A 241 19.98 -6.29 12.21
N ASP A 242 21.23 -5.98 11.88
CA ASP A 242 21.62 -5.38 10.61
C ASP A 242 22.50 -6.36 9.80
N LEU A 243 22.85 -5.98 8.58
CA LEU A 243 23.64 -6.83 7.70
C LEU A 243 25.05 -7.03 8.23
N ASP A 244 25.65 -6.01 8.82
CA ASP A 244 27.01 -6.08 9.37
C ASP A 244 27.10 -7.09 10.50
N PHE A 245 26.13 -7.10 11.42
CA PHE A 245 26.04 -8.12 12.47
C PHE A 245 25.90 -9.53 11.87
N ILE A 246 25.05 -9.69 10.85
CA ILE A 246 24.83 -11.00 10.20
C ILE A 246 26.12 -11.50 9.57
N LEU A 247 26.87 -10.65 8.89
CA LEU A 247 28.14 -10.99 8.25
C LEU A 247 29.23 -11.30 9.30
N ASP A 248 29.35 -10.50 10.34
CA ASP A 248 30.29 -10.78 11.46
C ASP A 248 29.98 -12.12 12.11
N TYR A 249 28.71 -12.39 12.44
CA TYR A 249 28.28 -13.66 13.00
C TYR A 249 28.62 -14.84 12.09
N ALA A 250 28.29 -14.74 10.81
CA ALA A 250 28.55 -15.78 9.83
C ALA A 250 30.06 -16.01 9.63
N SER A 251 30.90 -14.96 9.72
CA SER A 251 32.35 -15.08 9.59
C SER A 251 32.99 -15.95 10.69
N LYS A 252 32.39 -16.00 11.85
CA LYS A 252 32.80 -16.79 13.02
C LYS A 252 32.19 -18.19 13.04
N GLY A 253 31.18 -18.44 12.21
CA GLY A 253 30.48 -19.71 12.16
C GLY A 253 31.19 -20.78 11.34
N THR A 254 31.02 -22.03 11.72
CA THR A 254 31.69 -23.19 11.08
C THR A 254 30.79 -23.95 10.12
N GLU A 255 29.48 -23.69 10.12
CA GLU A 255 28.54 -24.41 9.24
C GLU A 255 28.67 -23.99 7.77
N PRO A 256 28.43 -24.90 6.81
CA PRO A 256 28.49 -24.58 5.39
C PRO A 256 27.57 -23.42 4.97
N MET A 257 26.49 -23.16 5.72
CA MET A 257 25.56 -22.07 5.42
C MET A 257 26.16 -20.71 5.80
N HIS A 258 26.93 -20.63 6.87
CA HIS A 258 27.66 -19.39 7.24
C HIS A 258 28.62 -18.97 6.12
N LYS A 259 29.36 -19.93 5.55
CA LYS A 259 30.24 -19.69 4.40
C LYS A 259 29.48 -19.13 3.21
N ARG A 260 28.28 -19.70 2.88
CA ARG A 260 27.43 -19.20 1.79
C ARG A 260 26.92 -17.79 2.02
N ILE A 261 26.60 -17.43 3.28
CA ILE A 261 26.20 -16.07 3.62
C ILE A 261 27.35 -15.10 3.28
N ILE A 262 28.58 -15.43 3.69
CA ILE A 262 29.77 -14.63 3.39
C ILE A 262 30.04 -14.54 1.89
N GLU A 263 29.92 -15.65 1.16
CA GLU A 263 30.08 -15.69 -0.30
C GLU A 263 29.01 -14.87 -1.04
N SER A 264 27.89 -14.57 -0.39
CA SER A 264 26.76 -13.80 -0.94
C SER A 264 26.81 -12.30 -0.58
N VAL A 265 27.85 -11.79 0.06
CA VAL A 265 27.91 -10.44 0.64
C VAL A 265 27.50 -9.34 -0.37
N ASP A 266 28.00 -9.39 -1.60
CA ASP A 266 27.68 -8.39 -2.63
C ASP A 266 26.19 -8.42 -2.98
N GLN A 267 25.61 -9.62 -3.10
CA GLN A 267 24.18 -9.79 -3.37
C GLN A 267 23.31 -9.31 -2.18
N LEU A 268 23.72 -9.61 -0.96
CA LEU A 268 22.99 -9.19 0.25
C LEU A 268 23.03 -7.67 0.43
N THR A 269 24.19 -7.04 0.17
CA THR A 269 24.32 -5.58 0.16
C THR A 269 23.44 -4.93 -0.92
N LEU A 270 23.36 -5.56 -2.10
CA LEU A 270 22.45 -5.12 -3.16
C LEU A 270 20.99 -5.24 -2.70
N ASN A 271 20.60 -6.39 -2.13
CA ASN A 271 19.24 -6.62 -1.67
C ASN A 271 18.81 -5.61 -0.61
N GLU A 272 19.66 -5.34 0.39
CA GLU A 272 19.39 -4.33 1.41
C GLU A 272 19.14 -2.96 0.77
N LYS A 273 20.04 -2.52 -0.10
CA LYS A 273 19.91 -1.24 -0.81
C LYS A 273 18.64 -1.13 -1.67
N MET A 274 18.13 -2.26 -2.16
CA MET A 274 16.93 -2.33 -3.01
C MET A 274 15.64 -2.41 -2.22
N MET A 275 15.67 -3.02 -1.02
CA MET A 275 14.48 -3.38 -0.25
C MET A 275 14.26 -2.51 1.00
N ASP A 276 15.24 -1.70 1.44
CA ASP A 276 15.12 -0.90 2.66
C ASP A 276 14.07 0.22 2.48
N LEU A 277 12.93 0.04 3.16
CA LEU A 277 11.87 1.03 3.29
C LEU A 277 11.97 1.84 4.60
N LYS A 278 12.84 1.46 5.53
CA LYS A 278 13.06 2.26 6.76
C LYS A 278 13.78 3.55 6.43
N ASN A 279 14.71 3.49 5.46
CA ASN A 279 15.51 4.61 5.00
C ASN A 279 15.39 4.81 3.49
N PRO A 280 14.19 5.12 2.95
CA PRO A 280 14.02 5.26 1.53
C PRO A 280 14.89 6.40 1.00
N PRO A 281 15.63 6.18 -0.10
CA PRO A 281 16.61 7.13 -0.62
C PRO A 281 15.94 8.24 -1.41
N ILE A 282 15.27 9.13 -0.72
CA ILE A 282 14.52 10.26 -1.25
C ILE A 282 15.37 11.52 -1.12
N SER A 283 15.52 12.31 -2.19
CA SER A 283 16.24 13.59 -2.14
C SER A 283 15.55 14.60 -1.23
N GLY A 284 16.31 15.57 -0.72
CA GLY A 284 15.77 16.65 0.11
C GLY A 284 14.64 17.44 -0.57
N GLU A 285 14.77 17.66 -1.88
CA GLU A 285 13.74 18.31 -2.71
C GLU A 285 12.43 17.52 -2.71
N LEU A 286 12.50 16.21 -2.97
CA LEU A 286 11.33 15.34 -2.97
C LEU A 286 10.72 15.20 -1.57
N LYS A 287 11.54 15.13 -0.52
CA LYS A 287 11.06 15.16 0.87
C LYS A 287 10.27 16.43 1.17
N SER A 288 10.76 17.58 0.70
CA SER A 288 10.07 18.87 0.86
C SER A 288 8.76 18.92 0.06
N LEU A 289 8.74 18.37 -1.15
CA LEU A 289 7.53 18.24 -1.95
C LEU A 289 6.48 17.37 -1.26
N ILE A 290 6.87 16.20 -0.75
CA ILE A 290 5.96 15.30 -0.01
C ILE A 290 5.36 16.03 1.19
N ARG A 291 6.18 16.72 2.02
CA ARG A 291 5.70 17.48 3.17
C ARG A 291 4.64 18.52 2.74
N ARG A 292 4.92 19.28 1.69
CA ARG A 292 4.00 20.28 1.16
C ARG A 292 2.67 19.66 0.72
N LEU A 293 2.71 18.55 -0.04
CA LEU A 293 1.49 17.87 -0.50
C LEU A 293 0.63 17.35 0.66
N ILE A 294 1.26 16.79 1.70
CA ILE A 294 0.54 16.29 2.88
C ILE A 294 -0.05 17.42 3.73
N SER A 295 0.60 18.59 3.73
CA SER A 295 0.13 19.75 4.49
C SER A 295 -0.97 20.53 3.77
N GLN A 296 -1.30 20.20 2.52
CA GLN A 296 -2.43 20.82 1.82
C GLN A 296 -3.76 20.39 2.44
N PRO A 297 -4.80 21.25 2.39
CA PRO A 297 -6.15 20.86 2.76
C PRO A 297 -6.58 19.59 2.01
N ILE A 298 -7.36 18.75 2.68
CA ILE A 298 -7.91 17.54 2.09
C ILE A 298 -9.11 17.93 1.20
N ASN A 299 -9.23 17.34 0.01
CA ASN A 299 -10.38 17.56 -0.84
C ASN A 299 -11.69 17.36 -0.06
N LEU A 300 -12.71 18.15 -0.37
CA LEU A 300 -14.03 17.96 0.19
C LEU A 300 -14.84 16.98 -0.66
N LEU A 301 -15.81 16.32 -0.04
CA LEU A 301 -16.74 15.45 -0.76
C LEU A 301 -17.62 16.31 -1.70
N SER A 302 -17.53 16.07 -3.01
CA SER A 302 -18.42 16.62 -4.02
C SER A 302 -19.39 15.54 -4.52
N SER A 303 -20.50 15.34 -3.77
CA SER A 303 -21.52 14.35 -4.15
C SER A 303 -22.15 14.65 -5.49
N ASN A 304 -22.33 15.93 -5.83
CA ASN A 304 -22.93 16.33 -7.11
C ASN A 304 -22.05 15.91 -8.29
N ASP A 305 -20.74 16.21 -8.24
CA ASP A 305 -19.82 15.86 -9.33
C ASP A 305 -19.70 14.35 -9.45
N PHE A 306 -19.61 13.64 -8.31
CA PHE A 306 -19.61 12.17 -8.30
C PHE A 306 -20.83 11.60 -9.01
N ASN A 307 -22.03 12.06 -8.61
CA ASN A 307 -23.29 11.56 -9.18
C ASN A 307 -23.45 11.94 -10.65
N THR A 308 -23.04 13.14 -11.05
CA THR A 308 -23.05 13.55 -12.46
C THR A 308 -22.19 12.61 -13.30
N MET A 309 -20.95 12.35 -12.89
CA MET A 309 -20.07 11.41 -13.58
C MET A 309 -20.65 9.98 -13.59
N TYR A 310 -21.27 9.55 -12.49
CA TYR A 310 -21.87 8.23 -12.36
C TYR A 310 -23.01 8.02 -13.37
N ILE A 311 -23.83 9.04 -13.57
CA ILE A 311 -24.93 9.04 -14.55
C ILE A 311 -24.38 9.10 -15.97
N ASP A 312 -23.43 10.00 -16.26
CA ASP A 312 -22.84 10.17 -17.60
C ASP A 312 -22.11 8.91 -18.07
N ASP A 313 -21.44 8.23 -17.15
CA ASP A 313 -20.78 6.95 -17.41
C ASP A 313 -21.75 5.75 -17.47
N GLN A 314 -23.04 5.98 -17.25
CA GLN A 314 -24.08 4.94 -17.22
C GLN A 314 -23.70 3.74 -16.35
N MET A 315 -23.26 4.02 -15.12
CA MET A 315 -22.77 3.01 -14.19
C MET A 315 -23.84 2.03 -13.67
N GLY A 316 -25.12 2.33 -13.93
CA GLY A 316 -26.24 1.47 -13.57
C GLY A 316 -26.22 1.09 -12.08
N ASN A 317 -26.38 -0.21 -11.82
CA ASN A 317 -26.39 -0.76 -10.46
C ASN A 317 -24.98 -1.13 -9.94
N ALA A 318 -23.92 -0.54 -10.49
CA ALA A 318 -22.56 -0.80 -9.98
C ALA A 318 -22.43 -0.42 -8.50
N ILE A 319 -23.13 0.65 -8.07
CA ILE A 319 -23.44 1.01 -6.67
C ILE A 319 -24.95 1.17 -6.60
N ASP A 320 -25.60 0.51 -5.66
CA ASP A 320 -27.08 0.49 -5.59
C ASP A 320 -27.68 1.90 -5.49
N ILE A 321 -27.24 2.69 -4.52
CA ILE A 321 -27.67 4.08 -4.30
C ILE A 321 -26.44 4.92 -4.00
N PRO A 322 -25.84 5.60 -5.01
CA PRO A 322 -24.60 6.35 -4.85
C PRO A 322 -24.59 7.35 -3.69
N ASP A 323 -25.67 8.12 -3.50
CA ASP A 323 -25.77 9.09 -2.40
C ASP A 323 -25.70 8.44 -1.01
N ILE A 324 -26.37 7.29 -0.84
CA ILE A 324 -26.31 6.56 0.42
C ILE A 324 -24.92 5.98 0.63
N TRP A 325 -24.33 5.42 -0.43
CA TRP A 325 -22.99 4.86 -0.39
C TRP A 325 -21.94 5.93 -0.02
N LEU A 326 -22.01 7.12 -0.64
CA LEU A 326 -21.14 8.25 -0.31
C LEU A 326 -21.30 8.67 1.15
N LYS A 327 -22.54 8.82 1.63
CA LYS A 327 -22.81 9.17 3.03
C LYS A 327 -22.27 8.14 4.00
N GLN A 328 -22.50 6.86 3.74
CA GLN A 328 -22.08 5.78 4.64
C GLN A 328 -20.55 5.69 4.78
N HIS A 329 -19.81 5.94 3.70
CA HIS A 329 -18.38 5.70 3.72
C HIS A 329 -17.56 6.97 3.90
N PHE A 330 -18.03 8.14 3.42
CA PHE A 330 -17.20 9.33 3.34
C PHE A 330 -17.62 10.48 4.27
N THR A 331 -18.75 10.40 4.97
CA THR A 331 -19.18 11.48 5.86
C THR A 331 -18.15 11.79 6.94
N ARG A 332 -17.60 10.75 7.59
CA ARG A 332 -16.59 10.93 8.63
C ARG A 332 -15.32 11.55 8.06
N LEU A 333 -14.76 11.01 6.98
CA LEU A 333 -13.59 11.57 6.32
C LEU A 333 -13.81 13.04 5.91
N ASN A 334 -15.00 13.36 5.39
CA ASN A 334 -15.37 14.73 5.01
C ASN A 334 -15.43 15.69 6.21
N SER A 335 -15.82 15.20 7.39
CA SER A 335 -15.81 16.03 8.61
C SER A 335 -14.39 16.41 9.01
N TYR A 336 -13.44 15.46 8.94
CA TYR A 336 -12.02 15.76 9.17
C TYR A 336 -11.41 16.61 8.05
N ALA A 337 -11.82 16.38 6.79
CA ALA A 337 -11.37 17.21 5.66
C ALA A 337 -11.76 18.68 5.84
N LYS A 338 -13.01 18.96 6.26
CA LYS A 338 -13.47 20.33 6.55
C LYS A 338 -12.61 21.04 7.58
N ALA A 339 -12.13 20.33 8.60
CA ALA A 339 -11.25 20.90 9.61
C ALA A 339 -9.87 21.34 9.07
N THR A 340 -9.47 20.86 7.89
CA THR A 340 -8.22 21.28 7.22
C THR A 340 -8.37 22.57 6.42
N HIS A 341 -9.60 23.10 6.25
CA HIS A 341 -9.90 24.31 5.50
C HIS A 341 -10.16 25.54 6.40
N GLY A 342 -10.18 25.36 7.71
CA GLY A 342 -10.29 26.43 8.71
C GLY A 342 -8.94 26.82 9.19
#